data_e1d15a78d4e6f3be9726edbef70788e7
#
_entry.id   e1d15a78d4e6f3be9726edbef70788e7
#
_cell.length_a   1.000
_cell.length_b   1.000
_cell.length_c   1.000
_cell.angle_alpha   90.00
_cell.angle_beta   90.00
_cell.angle_gamma   90.00
#
_symmetry.space_group_name_H-M   'P 1'
#
loop_
_entity.id
_entity.type
_entity.pdbx_description
1 polymer ?
#
loop_
_entity_poly.entity_id
_entity_poly.type
_entity_poly.pdbx_seq_one_letter_code
_entity_poly.pdbx_strand_id
1 'polypeptide(L)'
;MHSSYLRLPADVPSGGRLVVLQLRVRRFFCPESSCARRTFTEQLPGLTRRHSSWTERLRSTLASVGLALAGRAGARLARAFGVPVSRSAVLRLLDALPEPEVPALRVVGVDEYATRKGRVYGTVLVDVETRAGPRPPRSPTRGDPASPSVSSGGRPRDPSSHARTSTGSCS
;
A
#
# COMPACT_ATOMS: atom_id res chain seq x y z
N MET A 1 -0.79 22.91 -23.10
CA MET A 1 -1.08 23.00 -21.66
C MET A 1 -2.53 23.42 -21.48
N HIS A 2 -3.32 22.68 -20.67
CA HIS A 2 -4.74 23.00 -20.45
C HIS A 2 -4.93 23.99 -19.30
N SER A 3 -4.34 23.69 -18.14
CA SER A 3 -4.50 24.49 -16.91
C SER A 3 -3.44 24.13 -15.90
N SER A 4 -3.38 24.83 -14.79
CA SER A 4 -2.58 24.44 -13.63
C SER A 4 -3.41 24.59 -12.36
N TYR A 5 -3.05 23.84 -11.32
CA TYR A 5 -3.64 23.96 -10.00
C TYR A 5 -2.61 23.72 -8.91
N LEU A 6 -2.92 24.11 -7.70
CA LEU A 6 -2.05 23.91 -6.56
C LEU A 6 -2.38 22.61 -5.83
N ARG A 7 -1.33 21.88 -5.46
CA ARG A 7 -1.38 20.78 -4.51
C ARG A 7 -0.59 21.15 -3.28
N LEU A 8 -1.07 20.73 -2.12
CA LEU A 8 -0.51 21.05 -0.81
C LEU A 8 -0.18 19.77 -0.04
N PRO A 9 0.75 18.93 -0.51
CA PRO A 9 1.14 17.75 0.23
C PRO A 9 1.92 18.12 1.49
N ALA A 10 1.58 17.45 2.60
CA ALA A 10 2.37 17.54 3.82
C ALA A 10 3.70 16.79 3.67
N ASP A 11 4.73 17.34 4.26
CA ASP A 11 6.08 16.77 4.29
C ASP A 11 6.52 16.47 5.73
N VAL A 12 7.71 15.91 5.88
CA VAL A 12 8.31 15.63 7.19
C VAL A 12 8.37 16.93 8.00
N PRO A 13 7.86 16.94 9.24
CA PRO A 13 7.84 18.13 10.08
C PRO A 13 9.24 18.63 10.39
N SER A 14 9.36 19.92 10.58
CA SER A 14 10.59 20.57 10.99
C SER A 14 10.34 21.38 12.27
N GLY A 15 11.20 21.24 13.27
CA GLY A 15 11.05 21.93 14.54
C GLY A 15 9.70 21.69 15.25
N GLY A 16 9.12 20.47 15.12
CA GLY A 16 7.81 20.14 15.69
C GLY A 16 6.61 20.76 14.95
N ARG A 17 6.84 21.40 13.80
CA ARG A 17 5.79 22.05 13.00
C ARG A 17 5.55 21.28 11.71
N LEU A 18 4.29 21.17 11.32
CA LEU A 18 3.89 20.61 10.05
C LEU A 18 4.48 21.44 8.90
N VAL A 19 5.13 20.77 7.97
CA VAL A 19 5.61 21.36 6.71
C VAL A 19 4.64 20.98 5.60
N VAL A 20 4.23 21.95 4.81
CA VAL A 20 3.37 21.76 3.64
C VAL A 20 4.07 22.33 2.42
N LEU A 21 4.22 21.52 1.39
CA LEU A 21 4.78 21.95 0.13
C LEU A 21 3.69 22.53 -0.76
N GLN A 22 3.95 23.67 -1.39
CA GLN A 22 3.06 24.24 -2.37
C GLN A 22 3.56 23.87 -3.78
N LEU A 23 2.87 22.95 -4.43
CA LEU A 23 3.24 22.45 -5.74
C LEU A 23 2.25 22.96 -6.79
N ARG A 24 2.75 23.70 -7.78
CA ARG A 24 1.96 24.06 -8.97
C ARG A 24 2.07 22.92 -9.98
N VAL A 25 0.98 22.24 -10.23
CA VAL A 25 0.90 21.06 -11.07
C VAL A 25 0.16 21.40 -12.36
N ARG A 26 0.75 21.06 -13.50
CA ARG A 26 0.19 21.33 -14.83
C ARG A 26 -0.75 20.21 -15.26
N ARG A 27 -1.77 20.57 -16.01
CA ARG A 27 -2.69 19.64 -16.66
C ARG A 27 -2.56 19.77 -18.18
N PHE A 28 -2.59 18.66 -18.88
CA PHE A 28 -2.43 18.59 -20.32
C PHE A 28 -3.63 17.88 -20.95
N PHE A 29 -3.91 18.19 -22.22
CA PHE A 29 -4.80 17.38 -23.06
C PHE A 29 -4.01 16.24 -23.69
N CYS A 30 -4.66 15.09 -23.82
CA CYS A 30 -4.18 14.02 -24.68
C CYS A 30 -4.57 14.35 -26.13
N PRO A 31 -3.63 14.44 -27.08
CA PRO A 31 -3.94 14.71 -28.48
C PRO A 31 -4.58 13.51 -29.18
N GLU A 32 -4.42 12.31 -28.62
CA GLU A 32 -4.95 11.08 -29.18
C GLU A 32 -6.47 11.01 -29.01
N SER A 33 -7.20 10.93 -30.13
CA SER A 33 -8.66 10.92 -30.16
C SER A 33 -9.28 9.65 -29.56
N SER A 34 -8.58 8.54 -29.65
CA SER A 34 -8.97 7.23 -29.12
C SER A 34 -8.69 7.07 -27.63
N CYS A 35 -7.97 8.00 -27.02
CA CYS A 35 -7.61 7.94 -25.61
C CYS A 35 -8.84 8.16 -24.70
N ALA A 36 -9.15 7.19 -23.86
CA ALA A 36 -10.24 7.28 -22.90
C ALA A 36 -10.03 8.40 -21.85
N ARG A 37 -8.76 8.79 -21.63
CA ARG A 37 -8.41 9.90 -20.73
C ARG A 37 -8.07 11.14 -21.54
N ARG A 38 -9.04 12.02 -21.70
CA ARG A 38 -8.86 13.30 -22.42
C ARG A 38 -7.85 14.25 -21.77
N THR A 39 -7.64 14.13 -20.46
CA THR A 39 -6.70 14.99 -19.73
C THR A 39 -5.83 14.18 -18.78
N PHE A 40 -4.58 14.57 -18.64
CA PHE A 40 -3.66 14.02 -17.66
C PHE A 40 -2.93 15.13 -16.90
N THR A 41 -2.44 14.79 -15.73
CA THR A 41 -1.81 15.71 -14.80
C THR A 41 -0.35 15.34 -14.65
N GLU A 42 0.51 16.35 -14.65
CA GLU A 42 1.92 16.22 -14.33
C GLU A 42 2.11 15.46 -13.02
N GLN A 43 2.98 14.48 -13.05
CA GLN A 43 3.39 13.74 -11.86
C GLN A 43 4.80 14.17 -11.48
N LEU A 44 5.08 14.14 -10.18
CA LEU A 44 6.38 14.44 -9.61
C LEU A 44 6.94 13.16 -8.96
N PRO A 45 7.53 12.26 -9.76
CA PRO A 45 8.06 10.99 -9.25
C PRO A 45 9.08 11.24 -8.13
N GLY A 46 9.06 10.39 -7.11
CA GLY A 46 9.93 10.53 -5.94
C GLY A 46 9.47 11.56 -4.92
N LEU A 47 8.65 12.53 -5.31
CA LEU A 47 8.14 13.54 -4.39
C LEU A 47 6.73 13.21 -3.90
N THR A 48 5.79 12.94 -4.80
CA THR A 48 4.40 12.63 -4.43
C THR A 48 3.80 11.58 -5.35
N ARG A 49 2.90 10.75 -4.80
CA ARG A 49 2.04 9.85 -5.60
C ARG A 49 0.78 10.58 -6.07
N ARG A 50 0.17 10.02 -7.10
CA ARG A 50 -1.14 10.47 -7.57
C ARG A 50 -2.14 10.46 -6.41
N HIS A 51 -2.90 11.54 -6.27
CA HIS A 51 -3.90 11.75 -5.20
C HIS A 51 -3.37 11.69 -3.76
N SER A 52 -2.06 11.62 -3.55
CA SER A 52 -1.50 11.65 -2.21
C SER A 52 -1.54 13.07 -1.63
N SER A 53 -1.93 13.18 -0.37
CA SER A 53 -1.81 14.40 0.45
C SER A 53 -0.48 14.47 1.21
N TRP A 54 0.40 13.50 1.02
CA TRP A 54 1.71 13.40 1.67
C TRP A 54 2.81 13.22 0.63
N THR A 55 4.01 13.70 0.96
CA THR A 55 5.23 13.37 0.22
C THR A 55 5.61 11.90 0.43
N GLU A 56 6.41 11.34 -0.49
CA GLU A 56 6.95 9.99 -0.31
C GLU A 56 7.84 9.90 0.94
N ARG A 57 8.57 10.95 1.24
CA ARG A 57 9.42 11.04 2.44
C ARG A 57 8.59 10.94 3.71
N LEU A 58 7.50 11.70 3.84
CA LEU A 58 6.61 11.61 4.99
C LEU A 58 5.94 10.24 5.09
N ARG A 59 5.51 9.68 3.96
CA ARG A 59 4.92 8.32 3.91
C ARG A 59 5.88 7.26 4.43
N SER A 60 7.12 7.30 3.96
CA SER A 60 8.19 6.37 4.39
C SER A 60 8.46 6.51 5.90
N THR A 61 8.58 7.73 6.39
CA THR A 61 8.78 8.00 7.81
C THR A 61 7.61 7.46 8.66
N LEU A 62 6.37 7.73 8.25
CA LEU A 62 5.18 7.22 8.96
C LEU A 62 5.08 5.68 8.91
N ALA A 63 5.49 5.07 7.81
CA ALA A 63 5.56 3.62 7.70
C ALA A 63 6.60 3.03 8.67
N SER A 64 7.80 3.61 8.74
CA SER A 64 8.84 3.19 9.70
C SER A 64 8.36 3.33 11.15
N VAL A 65 7.73 4.45 11.50
CA VAL A 65 7.12 4.67 12.82
C VAL A 65 6.02 3.64 13.10
N GLY A 66 5.21 3.32 12.09
CA GLY A 66 4.16 2.32 12.20
C GLY A 66 4.69 0.89 12.39
N LEU A 67 5.79 0.54 11.70
CA LEU A 67 6.48 -0.76 11.88
C LEU A 67 7.03 -0.90 13.31
N ALA A 68 7.63 0.16 13.85
CA ALA A 68 8.22 0.13 15.19
C ALA A 68 7.18 0.10 16.31
N LEU A 69 6.07 0.84 16.17
CA LEU A 69 5.15 1.15 17.28
C LEU A 69 3.72 0.67 17.06
N ALA A 70 3.41 0.10 15.91
CA ALA A 70 2.06 -0.22 15.46
C ALA A 70 1.13 1.00 15.36
N GLY A 71 -0.18 0.75 15.13
CA GLY A 71 -1.10 1.81 14.71
C GLY A 71 -1.39 2.90 15.75
N ARG A 72 -1.68 2.54 17.01
CA ARG A 72 -2.08 3.53 18.03
C ARG A 72 -0.89 4.33 18.55
N ALA A 73 0.19 3.68 18.91
CA ALA A 73 1.39 4.34 19.42
C ALA A 73 2.07 5.14 18.31
N GLY A 74 2.14 4.59 17.08
CA GLY A 74 2.65 5.30 15.92
C GLY A 74 1.87 6.59 15.62
N ALA A 75 0.53 6.55 15.67
CA ALA A 75 -0.29 7.75 15.46
C ALA A 75 -0.09 8.80 16.57
N ARG A 76 0.11 8.39 17.83
CA ARG A 76 0.43 9.32 18.93
C ARG A 76 1.78 9.98 18.73
N LEU A 77 2.80 9.19 18.38
CA LEU A 77 4.14 9.72 18.13
C LEU A 77 4.15 10.70 16.96
N ALA A 78 3.52 10.33 15.83
CA ALA A 78 3.40 11.22 14.67
C ALA A 78 2.75 12.57 15.04
N ARG A 79 1.71 12.52 15.86
CA ARG A 79 1.04 13.74 16.36
C ARG A 79 1.96 14.59 17.24
N ALA A 80 2.77 13.97 18.09
CA ALA A 80 3.74 14.69 18.94
C ALA A 80 4.79 15.42 18.07
N PHE A 81 5.10 14.92 16.90
CA PHE A 81 5.96 15.59 15.92
C PHE A 81 5.21 16.56 14.99
N GLY A 82 3.93 16.85 15.23
CA GLY A 82 3.15 17.79 14.44
C GLY A 82 2.49 17.20 13.19
N VAL A 83 2.42 15.87 13.04
CA VAL A 83 1.73 15.21 11.94
C VAL A 83 0.41 14.61 12.43
N PRO A 84 -0.75 15.23 12.16
CA PRO A 84 -2.05 14.68 12.53
C PRO A 84 -2.41 13.49 11.65
N VAL A 85 -2.12 12.28 12.10
CA VAL A 85 -2.43 11.03 11.41
C VAL A 85 -3.29 10.13 12.29
N SER A 86 -4.26 9.43 11.67
CA SER A 86 -5.10 8.47 12.38
C SER A 86 -4.42 7.10 12.47
N ARG A 87 -4.84 6.28 13.46
CA ARG A 87 -4.44 4.87 13.56
C ARG A 87 -4.68 4.12 12.25
N SER A 88 -5.86 4.29 11.67
CA SER A 88 -6.23 3.61 10.43
C SER A 88 -5.36 4.02 9.23
N ALA A 89 -4.92 5.28 9.20
CA ALA A 89 -4.02 5.74 8.16
C ALA A 89 -2.62 5.11 8.32
N VAL A 90 -2.10 5.00 9.55
CA VAL A 90 -0.84 4.30 9.81
C VAL A 90 -0.94 2.84 9.39
N LEU A 91 -2.01 2.13 9.77
CA LEU A 91 -2.20 0.73 9.40
C LEU A 91 -2.27 0.54 7.88
N ARG A 92 -3.01 1.40 7.15
CA ARG A 92 -3.03 1.36 5.67
C ARG A 92 -1.66 1.59 5.04
N LEU A 93 -0.80 2.40 5.66
CA LEU A 93 0.57 2.56 5.19
C LEU A 93 1.36 1.26 5.33
N LEU A 94 1.19 0.55 6.44
CA LEU A 94 1.85 -0.74 6.67
C LEU A 94 1.32 -1.81 5.70
N ASP A 95 0.01 -1.84 5.48
CA ASP A 95 -0.61 -2.77 4.54
C ASP A 95 -0.18 -2.55 3.09
N ALA A 96 0.22 -1.32 2.75
CA ALA A 96 0.70 -0.96 1.42
C ALA A 96 2.20 -1.21 1.21
N LEU A 97 2.93 -1.64 2.24
CA LEU A 97 4.32 -2.04 2.09
C LEU A 97 4.42 -3.36 1.31
N PRO A 98 5.43 -3.50 0.47
CA PRO A 98 5.70 -4.79 -0.16
C PRO A 98 5.93 -5.85 0.93
N GLU A 99 5.44 -7.04 0.69
CA GLU A 99 5.69 -8.16 1.57
C GLU A 99 7.18 -8.52 1.48
N PRO A 100 7.90 -8.64 2.61
CA PRO A 100 9.30 -9.04 2.56
C PRO A 100 9.40 -10.45 2.00
N GLU A 101 10.40 -10.69 1.14
CA GLU A 101 10.73 -12.04 0.71
C GLU A 101 11.16 -12.84 1.94
N VAL A 102 10.37 -13.86 2.25
CA VAL A 102 10.68 -14.77 3.35
C VAL A 102 11.37 -16.00 2.74
N PRO A 103 12.63 -16.30 3.11
CA PRO A 103 13.27 -17.51 2.66
C PRO A 103 12.49 -18.75 3.16
N ALA A 104 12.66 -19.87 2.49
CA ALA A 104 12.02 -21.13 2.91
C ALA A 104 12.41 -21.46 4.37
N LEU A 105 11.41 -21.59 5.22
CA LEU A 105 11.63 -21.87 6.64
C LEU A 105 12.09 -23.34 6.79
N ARG A 106 13.18 -23.55 7.53
CA ARG A 106 13.69 -24.90 7.82
C ARG A 106 13.05 -25.51 9.05
N VAL A 107 12.81 -24.69 10.06
CA VAL A 107 12.19 -25.12 11.32
C VAL A 107 11.09 -24.13 11.68
N VAL A 108 9.87 -24.64 11.77
CA VAL A 108 8.68 -23.85 12.08
C VAL A 108 8.14 -24.21 13.44
N GLY A 109 8.11 -23.25 14.34
CA GLY A 109 7.35 -23.34 15.58
C GLY A 109 5.89 -22.96 15.33
N VAL A 110 4.98 -23.69 15.92
CA VAL A 110 3.53 -23.44 15.84
C VAL A 110 3.03 -23.13 17.24
N ASP A 111 2.32 -22.03 17.38
CA ASP A 111 1.68 -21.65 18.64
C ASP A 111 0.25 -21.17 18.38
N GLU A 112 -0.65 -21.42 19.32
CA GLU A 112 -2.03 -21.01 19.25
C GLU A 112 -2.32 -19.92 20.27
N TYR A 113 -3.00 -18.86 19.84
CA TYR A 113 -3.41 -17.79 20.74
C TYR A 113 -4.90 -17.52 20.62
N ALA A 114 -5.55 -17.19 21.76
CA ALA A 114 -6.95 -16.84 21.76
C ALA A 114 -7.14 -15.39 21.28
N THR A 115 -7.78 -15.21 20.13
CA THR A 115 -8.20 -13.88 19.65
C THR A 115 -9.44 -13.37 20.36
N ARG A 116 -10.25 -14.31 20.89
CA ARG A 116 -11.40 -14.03 21.75
C ARG A 116 -11.50 -15.13 22.79
N LYS A 117 -11.48 -14.75 24.07
CA LYS A 117 -11.46 -15.67 25.21
C LYS A 117 -12.46 -16.83 25.02
N GLY A 118 -11.94 -18.04 24.86
CA GLY A 118 -12.70 -19.29 24.78
C GLY A 118 -13.48 -19.57 23.49
N ARG A 119 -13.30 -18.78 22.38
CA ARG A 119 -14.16 -18.97 21.19
C ARG A 119 -13.45 -18.93 19.84
N VAL A 120 -12.38 -18.18 19.70
CA VAL A 120 -11.67 -18.05 18.41
C VAL A 120 -10.18 -18.08 18.68
N TYR A 121 -9.51 -19.02 18.06
CA TYR A 121 -8.07 -19.19 18.13
C TYR A 121 -7.44 -18.77 16.81
N GLY A 122 -6.25 -18.20 16.88
CA GLY A 122 -5.37 -17.96 15.74
C GLY A 122 -4.10 -18.75 15.93
N THR A 123 -3.51 -19.20 14.84
CA THR A 123 -2.24 -19.91 14.84
C THR A 123 -1.13 -18.94 14.46
N VAL A 124 -0.05 -18.94 15.22
CA VAL A 124 1.19 -18.22 14.88
C VAL A 124 2.21 -19.26 14.41
N LEU A 125 2.81 -18.97 13.27
CA LEU A 125 3.99 -19.69 12.78
C LEU A 125 5.21 -18.83 13.07
N VAL A 126 6.23 -19.41 13.65
CA VAL A 126 7.47 -18.71 14.01
C VAL A 126 8.66 -19.44 13.39
N ASP A 127 9.52 -18.70 12.73
CA ASP A 127 10.82 -19.24 12.36
C ASP A 127 11.69 -19.37 13.63
N VAL A 128 11.98 -20.60 14.02
CA VAL A 128 12.72 -20.88 15.26
C VAL A 128 14.20 -20.52 15.12
N GLU A 129 14.75 -20.55 13.92
CA GLU A 129 16.17 -20.23 13.69
C GLU A 129 16.41 -18.72 13.76
N THR A 130 15.58 -17.90 13.12
CA THR A 130 15.75 -16.44 13.11
C THR A 130 14.95 -15.72 14.21
N ARG A 131 14.06 -16.44 14.90
CA ARG A 131 13.06 -15.89 15.85
C ARG A 131 12.17 -14.79 15.24
N ALA A 132 12.13 -14.71 13.93
CA ALA A 132 11.23 -13.84 13.20
C ALA A 132 9.93 -14.58 12.95
N GLY A 133 8.82 -14.07 13.46
CA GLY A 133 7.50 -14.61 13.13
C GLY A 133 7.05 -14.17 11.74
N PRO A 134 6.51 -15.07 10.89
CA PRO A 134 5.79 -14.64 9.71
C PRO A 134 4.62 -13.74 10.11
N ARG A 135 4.34 -12.75 9.28
CA ARG A 135 3.19 -11.87 9.48
C ARG A 135 1.91 -12.72 9.53
N PRO A 136 1.02 -12.55 10.51
CA PRO A 136 -0.23 -13.29 10.52
C PRO A 136 -1.02 -13.01 9.24
N PRO A 137 -1.72 -14.01 8.68
CA PRO A 137 -2.54 -13.82 7.50
C PRO A 137 -3.53 -12.67 7.75
N ARG A 138 -3.71 -11.81 6.75
CA ARG A 138 -4.66 -10.69 6.83
C ARG A 138 -6.04 -11.25 7.15
N SER A 139 -6.66 -10.75 8.18
CA SER A 139 -8.07 -11.01 8.43
C SER A 139 -8.86 -10.56 7.19
N PRO A 140 -9.78 -11.36 6.65
CA PRO A 140 -10.60 -10.96 5.53
C PRO A 140 -11.34 -9.67 5.92
N THR A 141 -11.14 -8.63 5.15
CA THR A 141 -11.92 -7.39 5.29
C THR A 141 -13.37 -7.73 4.99
N ARG A 142 -14.25 -7.35 5.87
CA ARG A 142 -15.71 -7.53 5.72
C ARG A 142 -16.15 -6.78 4.45
N GLY A 143 -16.25 -7.50 3.32
CA GLY A 143 -16.63 -6.91 2.03
C GLY A 143 -16.01 -7.57 0.79
N ASP A 144 -15.08 -8.50 0.94
CA ASP A 144 -14.60 -9.25 -0.23
C ASP A 144 -15.67 -10.28 -0.64
N PRO A 145 -16.16 -10.23 -1.88
CA PRO A 145 -17.06 -11.25 -2.39
C PRO A 145 -16.31 -12.60 -2.41
N ALA A 146 -16.99 -13.63 -1.95
CA ALA A 146 -16.49 -14.99 -1.86
C ALA A 146 -15.74 -15.41 -3.12
N SER A 147 -14.51 -15.88 -2.95
CA SER A 147 -13.73 -16.50 -4.01
C SER A 147 -14.55 -17.66 -4.62
N PRO A 148 -14.61 -17.79 -5.95
CA PRO A 148 -15.32 -18.89 -6.57
C PRO A 148 -14.65 -20.21 -6.19
N SER A 149 -15.47 -21.17 -5.76
CA SER A 149 -15.10 -22.55 -5.52
C SER A 149 -14.42 -23.14 -6.74
N VAL A 150 -13.20 -23.65 -6.57
CA VAL A 150 -12.50 -24.44 -7.58
C VAL A 150 -13.24 -25.75 -7.78
N SER A 151 -14.04 -25.85 -8.82
CA SER A 151 -14.53 -27.11 -9.34
C SER A 151 -13.46 -27.70 -10.26
N SER A 152 -12.95 -28.85 -9.87
CA SER A 152 -12.08 -29.71 -10.68
C SER A 152 -12.83 -30.20 -11.92
N GLY A 153 -12.23 -30.02 -13.11
CA GLY A 153 -12.61 -30.80 -14.30
C GLY A 153 -12.57 -30.00 -15.61
N GLY A 154 -11.62 -30.33 -16.48
CA GLY A 154 -11.72 -29.94 -17.89
C GLY A 154 -10.39 -29.66 -18.58
N ARG A 155 -9.82 -30.68 -19.15
CA ARG A 155 -8.83 -30.86 -20.26
C ARG A 155 -8.24 -29.63 -20.96
N PRO A 156 -6.98 -29.73 -21.37
CA PRO A 156 -6.26 -28.70 -22.13
C PRO A 156 -6.71 -28.65 -23.59
N ARG A 157 -6.81 -27.46 -24.13
CA ARG A 157 -6.84 -27.22 -25.57
C ARG A 157 -5.64 -26.37 -25.96
N ASP A 158 -4.97 -26.84 -26.99
CA ASP A 158 -3.76 -26.39 -27.63
C ASP A 158 -3.87 -24.97 -28.24
N PRO A 159 -2.75 -24.25 -28.38
CA PRO A 159 -2.72 -22.88 -28.84
C PRO A 159 -2.42 -22.80 -30.33
N SER A 160 -3.15 -22.03 -31.07
CA SER A 160 -2.62 -21.43 -32.29
C SER A 160 -3.37 -20.16 -32.69
N SER A 161 -2.53 -19.20 -33.07
CA SER A 161 -2.78 -18.09 -33.97
C SER A 161 -3.35 -16.78 -33.38
N HIS A 162 -2.53 -15.85 -33.51
CA HIS A 162 -2.45 -14.54 -34.14
C HIS A 162 -2.05 -13.42 -33.19
N ALA A 163 -0.78 -13.07 -33.40
CA ALA A 163 -0.19 -11.80 -33.02
C ALA A 163 -0.93 -10.61 -33.65
N ARG A 164 -1.20 -9.57 -32.89
CA ARG A 164 -1.07 -8.18 -33.33
C ARG A 164 -0.70 -7.29 -32.16
N THR A 165 0.50 -6.84 -32.24
CA THR A 165 1.12 -5.75 -31.52
C THR A 165 0.38 -4.44 -31.74
N SER A 166 0.07 -3.71 -30.67
CA SER A 166 0.10 -2.26 -30.69
C SER A 166 0.26 -1.75 -29.26
N THR A 167 1.50 -1.47 -28.94
CA THR A 167 1.94 -0.79 -27.75
C THR A 167 1.65 0.70 -27.89
N GLY A 168 0.74 1.21 -27.11
CA GLY A 168 0.54 2.62 -26.90
C GLY A 168 0.23 2.84 -25.41
N SER A 169 1.28 2.97 -24.61
CA SER A 169 1.15 3.27 -23.18
C SER A 169 1.01 4.76 -22.99
N CYS A 170 -0.18 5.23 -22.68
CA CYS A 170 -0.39 6.53 -22.03
C CYS A 170 -0.27 6.35 -20.53
N SER A 171 0.91 6.67 -19.98
CA SER A 171 1.16 6.75 -18.53
C SER A 171 0.68 8.08 -17.96
#